data_9cb8f6ae56e08896f0776eceb9fe43e0
#
_entry.id   9cb8f6ae56e08896f0776eceb9fe43e0
#
_cell.length_a   1.000
_cell.length_b   1.000
_cell.length_c   1.000
_cell.angle_alpha   90.00
_cell.angle_beta   90.00
_cell.angle_gamma   90.00
#
_symmetry.space_group_name_H-M   'P 1'
#
loop_
_entity.id
_entity.type
_entity.pdbx_description
1 polymer ?
#
loop_
_entity_poly.entity_id
_entity_poly.type
_entity_poly.pdbx_seq_one_letter_code
_entity_poly.pdbx_strand_id
1 'polypeptide(L)'
;MDTQKKERINRRSFLHSAAGVGAGLVFSPIASGQKRSRKKTDDINVALLGAGEQGRVLMNICLKIPGIRFKAVCDIWTTYNLQRASRLLKRYRHENNAYVDYKEMLDKEKDLDAVIIATPDFWHARHTVASLEAGLHVYCETAMSNTIGGARRMVHAARRTGKLLQIGCQRRSNSRYLYCYDKLLKDRKVLGRIAAVSAQRNRVAKTPMGWPRSASIDSATLEEYGYESMTQFRNWRWYKGLSGGPVASFGSHQIDVINWFLGTNPSSVMAGGQTTYLDKKNRQWYDTMMAVYQYQTDQGPICVYYQILSHNRFGGYFERFFGEQGTLELSQTLNQAIVFPELINSDNKVWAGYVKEGFLVGHGEMMKMMDRLTVEQIAKTFFVEESLPLPRIVNIKDMPKGIIWPANRRVLAVPVEMNKPVHQPHLENFFDVIRGKAKLTCPPEVGYQTAVSVLKVNTAAETGRKLEFEPAQFKA
;
A
#
# COMPACT_ATOMS: atom_id res chain seq x y z
N MET A 1 16.13 -32.90 -40.24
CA MET A 1 16.89 -31.61 -40.10
C MET A 1 15.87 -30.51 -40.27
N ASP A 2 15.40 -29.98 -39.16
CA ASP A 2 14.89 -28.61 -39.14
C ASP A 2 14.81 -28.15 -37.70
N THR A 3 15.68 -27.25 -37.34
CA THR A 3 15.84 -26.73 -36.00
C THR A 3 14.95 -25.53 -35.82
N GLN A 4 13.79 -25.68 -35.17
CA GLN A 4 12.98 -24.57 -34.73
C GLN A 4 13.65 -23.88 -33.52
N LYS A 5 14.16 -22.69 -33.75
CA LYS A 5 14.64 -21.75 -32.75
C LYS A 5 13.49 -21.38 -31.79
N LYS A 6 13.66 -21.70 -30.51
CA LYS A 6 12.83 -21.19 -29.44
C LYS A 6 13.08 -19.69 -29.27
N GLU A 7 12.14 -18.84 -29.68
CA GLU A 7 12.15 -17.43 -29.32
C GLU A 7 11.87 -17.29 -27.82
N ARG A 8 12.87 -16.84 -27.12
CA ARG A 8 12.70 -16.36 -25.73
C ARG A 8 12.02 -15.01 -25.77
N ILE A 9 10.85 -14.89 -25.18
CA ILE A 9 10.14 -13.61 -25.02
C ILE A 9 11.05 -12.65 -24.25
N ASN A 10 11.51 -11.61 -24.92
CA ASN A 10 12.43 -10.62 -24.37
C ASN A 10 11.64 -9.57 -23.57
N ARG A 11 12.20 -9.09 -22.45
CA ARG A 11 11.63 -8.07 -21.56
C ARG A 11 11.11 -6.81 -22.28
N ARG A 12 11.67 -6.45 -23.44
CA ARG A 12 11.24 -5.32 -24.24
C ARG A 12 9.89 -5.54 -24.93
N SER A 13 9.60 -6.72 -25.43
CA SER A 13 8.33 -7.03 -26.10
C SER A 13 7.15 -7.08 -25.12
N PHE A 14 7.38 -7.46 -23.86
CA PHE A 14 6.36 -7.44 -22.81
C PHE A 14 5.90 -6.01 -22.44
N LEU A 15 6.84 -5.06 -22.41
CA LEU A 15 6.52 -3.64 -22.10
C LEU A 15 5.80 -2.93 -23.27
N HIS A 16 6.02 -3.33 -24.51
CA HIS A 16 5.34 -2.75 -25.67
C HIS A 16 3.90 -3.26 -25.86
N SER A 17 3.58 -4.45 -25.39
CA SER A 17 2.23 -5.00 -25.49
C SER A 17 1.23 -4.41 -24.48
N ALA A 18 1.72 -3.76 -23.41
CA ALA A 18 0.88 -3.10 -22.42
C ALA A 18 0.42 -1.67 -22.83
N ALA A 19 0.92 -1.14 -23.95
CA ALA A 19 0.66 0.23 -24.40
C ALA A 19 -0.48 0.38 -25.40
N GLY A 20 -1.14 -0.68 -25.80
CA GLY A 20 -2.04 -0.66 -26.95
C GLY A 20 -3.46 -1.15 -26.72
N VAL A 21 -4.24 -0.61 -25.77
CA VAL A 21 -5.72 -0.60 -25.87
C VAL A 21 -6.27 0.54 -25.01
N GLY A 22 -6.83 1.56 -25.62
CA GLY A 22 -7.55 2.62 -24.92
C GLY A 22 -7.79 3.85 -25.76
N ALA A 23 -8.57 3.72 -26.84
CA ALA A 23 -9.03 4.87 -27.61
C ALA A 23 -10.31 5.46 -26.99
N GLY A 24 -10.34 6.78 -26.89
CA GLY A 24 -11.54 7.59 -26.95
C GLY A 24 -12.07 8.17 -25.64
N LEU A 25 -11.55 9.35 -25.27
CA LEU A 25 -12.36 10.39 -24.62
C LEU A 25 -11.84 11.76 -25.06
N VAL A 26 -12.74 12.53 -25.60
CA VAL A 26 -12.54 13.87 -26.18
C VAL A 26 -12.20 14.87 -25.07
N PHE A 27 -11.09 15.58 -25.22
CA PHE A 27 -10.71 16.68 -24.34
C PHE A 27 -11.29 18.00 -24.85
N SER A 28 -12.08 18.68 -24.02
CA SER A 28 -12.37 20.11 -24.16
C SER A 28 -11.25 20.92 -23.48
N PRO A 29 -10.77 22.01 -24.08
CA PRO A 29 -9.73 22.83 -23.44
C PRO A 29 -10.36 23.84 -22.50
N ILE A 30 -9.98 23.82 -21.22
CA ILE A 30 -10.31 24.89 -20.26
C ILE A 30 -9.01 25.52 -19.75
N ALA A 31 -8.94 26.81 -19.98
CA ALA A 31 -8.20 27.90 -19.30
C ALA A 31 -6.68 27.77 -19.11
N SER A 32 -6.03 28.73 -19.73
CA SER A 32 -4.64 29.15 -19.61
C SER A 32 -4.21 29.48 -18.17
N GLY A 33 -3.58 28.51 -17.50
CA GLY A 33 -2.69 28.79 -16.37
C GLY A 33 -1.27 29.03 -16.89
N GLN A 34 -0.60 30.05 -16.41
CA GLN A 34 0.75 30.46 -16.79
C GLN A 34 1.70 29.26 -16.97
N LYS A 35 2.21 29.07 -18.18
CA LYS A 35 3.30 28.14 -18.47
C LYS A 35 4.57 28.62 -17.78
N ARG A 36 4.89 28.07 -16.59
CA ARG A 36 6.25 28.12 -16.07
C ARG A 36 7.15 27.41 -17.08
N SER A 37 8.14 28.09 -17.61
CA SER A 37 9.14 27.51 -18.53
C SER A 37 9.88 26.40 -17.76
N ARG A 38 9.65 25.15 -18.11
CA ARG A 38 10.31 24.00 -17.53
C ARG A 38 11.79 24.05 -17.88
N LYS A 39 12.67 24.12 -16.89
CA LYS A 39 14.10 23.88 -17.07
C LYS A 39 14.30 22.51 -17.76
N LYS A 40 15.27 22.41 -18.62
CA LYS A 40 15.62 21.30 -19.51
C LYS A 40 16.05 19.98 -18.80
N THR A 41 15.78 19.79 -17.51
CA THR A 41 16.11 18.58 -16.74
C THR A 41 14.82 17.86 -16.37
N ASP A 42 14.78 16.55 -16.58
CA ASP A 42 13.71 15.64 -16.12
C ASP A 42 13.63 15.54 -14.58
N ASP A 43 14.33 16.40 -13.88
CA ASP A 43 14.42 16.44 -12.42
C ASP A 43 13.10 16.98 -11.82
N ILE A 44 12.60 16.28 -10.82
CA ILE A 44 11.41 16.63 -10.04
C ILE A 44 11.87 17.06 -8.65
N ASN A 45 11.57 18.27 -8.27
CA ASN A 45 11.86 18.81 -6.95
C ASN A 45 10.75 18.42 -5.97
N VAL A 46 11.12 17.74 -4.89
CA VAL A 46 10.16 17.19 -3.93
C VAL A 46 10.42 17.68 -2.51
N ALA A 47 9.36 17.79 -1.72
CA ALA A 47 9.42 17.92 -0.29
C ALA A 47 8.96 16.64 0.39
N LEU A 48 9.54 16.33 1.56
CA LEU A 48 9.05 15.28 2.45
C LEU A 48 8.32 15.94 3.63
N LEU A 49 7.04 15.60 3.80
CA LEU A 49 6.21 16.04 4.92
C LEU A 49 5.91 14.84 5.82
N GLY A 50 6.52 14.84 7.00
CA GLY A 50 6.58 13.71 7.91
C GLY A 50 7.85 12.87 7.68
N ALA A 51 8.91 13.13 8.45
CA ALA A 51 10.19 12.43 8.38
C ALA A 51 10.31 11.32 9.44
N GLY A 52 9.18 10.79 9.88
CA GLY A 52 9.08 9.62 10.74
C GLY A 52 9.60 8.35 10.06
N GLU A 53 9.24 7.21 10.60
CA GLU A 53 9.74 5.92 10.13
C GLU A 53 9.37 5.66 8.67
N GLN A 54 8.08 5.79 8.32
CA GLN A 54 7.61 5.60 6.94
C GLN A 54 8.15 6.66 5.98
N GLY A 55 8.17 7.93 6.38
CA GLY A 55 8.74 9.00 5.56
C GLY A 55 10.20 8.74 5.18
N ARG A 56 11.01 8.23 6.12
CA ARG A 56 12.40 7.85 5.82
C ARG A 56 12.50 6.64 4.88
N VAL A 57 11.57 5.69 4.97
CA VAL A 57 11.52 4.56 4.01
C VAL A 57 11.27 5.10 2.60
N LEU A 58 10.24 5.95 2.42
CA LEU A 58 9.93 6.54 1.12
C LEU A 58 11.08 7.41 0.60
N MET A 59 11.66 8.24 1.46
CA MET A 59 12.82 9.07 1.14
C MET A 59 14.01 8.23 0.63
N ASN A 60 14.36 7.15 1.36
CA ASN A 60 15.46 6.27 0.97
C ASN A 60 15.20 5.56 -0.38
N ILE A 61 13.96 5.28 -0.69
CA ILE A 61 13.57 4.71 -1.99
C ILE A 61 13.69 5.78 -3.08
N CYS A 62 13.16 6.97 -2.84
CA CYS A 62 13.22 8.09 -3.79
C CYS A 62 14.65 8.49 -4.14
N LEU A 63 15.60 8.39 -3.20
CA LEU A 63 17.03 8.61 -3.46
C LEU A 63 17.62 7.66 -4.51
N LYS A 64 16.95 6.54 -4.80
CA LYS A 64 17.35 5.57 -5.83
C LYS A 64 16.64 5.77 -7.17
N ILE A 65 15.65 6.66 -7.21
CA ILE A 65 14.88 6.96 -8.43
C ILE A 65 15.56 8.13 -9.15
N PRO A 66 16.01 7.95 -10.39
CA PRO A 66 16.69 9.00 -11.14
C PRO A 66 15.83 10.27 -11.30
N GLY A 67 16.47 11.41 -11.18
CA GLY A 67 15.84 12.71 -11.40
C GLY A 67 14.94 13.18 -10.25
N ILE A 68 15.01 12.57 -9.07
CA ILE A 68 14.29 13.08 -7.88
C ILE A 68 15.24 13.91 -7.02
N ARG A 69 14.82 15.14 -6.67
CA ARG A 69 15.61 16.08 -5.87
C ARG A 69 14.83 16.54 -4.66
N PHE A 70 15.25 16.14 -3.47
CA PHE A 70 14.68 16.69 -2.23
C PHE A 70 15.18 18.12 -2.02
N LYS A 71 14.23 19.07 -1.87
CA LYS A 71 14.47 20.49 -1.59
C LYS A 71 14.08 20.87 -0.17
N ALA A 72 13.12 20.16 0.41
CA ALA A 72 12.65 20.44 1.76
C ALA A 72 12.29 19.18 2.52
N VAL A 73 12.39 19.27 3.84
CA VAL A 73 11.86 18.28 4.79
C VAL A 73 11.10 19.04 5.87
N CYS A 74 9.91 18.55 6.22
CA CYS A 74 9.10 19.10 7.28
C CYS A 74 8.70 18.03 8.30
N ASP A 75 8.96 18.25 9.59
CA ASP A 75 8.54 17.38 10.69
C ASP A 75 8.60 18.15 12.01
N ILE A 76 7.59 17.98 12.86
CA ILE A 76 7.52 18.64 14.16
C ILE A 76 8.54 18.11 15.17
N TRP A 77 9.08 16.90 14.97
CA TRP A 77 10.11 16.34 15.84
C TRP A 77 11.51 16.73 15.35
N THR A 78 11.88 17.93 15.71
CA THR A 78 13.08 18.61 15.20
C THR A 78 14.37 17.85 15.45
N THR A 79 14.63 17.47 16.70
CA THR A 79 15.90 16.86 17.13
C THR A 79 16.06 15.40 16.68
N TYR A 80 14.96 14.71 16.42
CA TYR A 80 15.01 13.27 16.11
C TYR A 80 14.69 12.97 14.65
N ASN A 81 13.53 13.40 14.14
CA ASN A 81 13.10 13.10 12.77
C ASN A 81 13.70 14.08 11.76
N LEU A 82 13.41 15.37 11.93
CA LEU A 82 13.74 16.42 10.98
C LEU A 82 15.24 16.52 10.71
N GLN A 83 16.05 16.69 11.76
CA GLN A 83 17.50 16.82 11.62
C GLN A 83 18.16 15.56 11.04
N ARG A 84 17.65 14.37 11.38
CA ARG A 84 18.19 13.11 10.84
C ARG A 84 17.90 12.97 9.34
N ALA A 85 16.69 13.29 8.92
CA ALA A 85 16.32 13.23 7.51
C ALA A 85 17.08 14.28 6.69
N SER A 86 17.13 15.52 7.16
CA SER A 86 17.88 16.60 6.49
C SER A 86 19.38 16.28 6.34
N ARG A 87 20.03 15.82 7.42
CA ARG A 87 21.45 15.40 7.35
C ARG A 87 21.67 14.24 6.38
N LEU A 88 20.75 13.27 6.36
CA LEU A 88 20.86 12.15 5.42
C LEU A 88 20.76 12.63 3.98
N LEU A 89 19.81 13.50 3.66
CA LEU A 89 19.68 14.09 2.33
C LEU A 89 20.95 14.84 1.90
N LYS A 90 21.51 15.68 2.76
CA LYS A 90 22.78 16.40 2.49
C LYS A 90 23.93 15.44 2.22
N ARG A 91 24.01 14.32 2.96
CA ARG A 91 25.02 13.26 2.71
C ARG A 91 24.89 12.67 1.31
N TYR A 92 23.67 12.59 0.77
CA TYR A 92 23.39 12.16 -0.60
C TYR A 92 23.42 13.32 -1.62
N ARG A 93 23.96 14.49 -1.24
CA ARG A 93 24.09 15.71 -2.08
C ARG A 93 22.73 16.29 -2.51
N HIS A 94 21.73 16.15 -1.67
CA HIS A 94 20.46 16.87 -1.79
C HIS A 94 20.48 18.04 -0.82
N GLU A 95 20.77 19.24 -1.34
CA GLU A 95 20.61 20.46 -0.57
C GLU A 95 19.14 20.68 -0.27
N ASN A 96 18.83 20.82 1.02
CA ASN A 96 17.47 20.88 1.49
C ASN A 96 17.32 21.82 2.68
N ASN A 97 16.15 22.47 2.76
CA ASN A 97 15.74 23.25 3.90
C ASN A 97 14.89 22.41 4.86
N ALA A 98 14.96 22.73 6.15
CA ALA A 98 14.26 21.99 7.21
C ALA A 98 13.22 22.89 7.86
N TYR A 99 11.97 22.41 7.93
CA TYR A 99 10.81 23.17 8.43
C TYR A 99 10.09 22.39 9.53
N VAL A 100 9.54 23.12 10.49
CA VAL A 100 8.61 22.56 11.49
C VAL A 100 7.17 22.74 11.00
N ASP A 101 6.85 23.94 10.50
CA ASP A 101 5.53 24.23 9.95
C ASP A 101 5.50 24.00 8.42
N TYR A 102 4.57 23.16 7.99
CA TYR A 102 4.36 22.85 6.57
C TYR A 102 3.86 24.07 5.77
N LYS A 103 3.17 25.03 6.40
CA LYS A 103 2.70 26.26 5.74
C LYS A 103 3.89 27.14 5.39
N GLU A 104 4.82 27.30 6.33
CA GLU A 104 6.07 28.02 6.08
C GLU A 104 6.86 27.35 4.93
N MET A 105 6.95 26.01 4.92
CA MET A 105 7.58 25.25 3.83
C MET A 105 6.91 25.56 2.48
N LEU A 106 5.58 25.48 2.41
CA LEU A 106 4.83 25.73 1.17
C LEU A 106 4.94 27.20 0.70
N ASP A 107 5.07 28.15 1.64
CA ASP A 107 5.25 29.53 1.32
C ASP A 107 6.67 29.87 0.82
N LYS A 108 7.70 29.29 1.43
CA LYS A 108 9.09 29.59 1.09
C LYS A 108 9.64 28.80 -0.11
N GLU A 109 9.21 27.58 -0.31
CA GLU A 109 9.73 26.68 -1.35
C GLU A 109 8.95 26.82 -2.67
N LYS A 110 9.35 27.79 -3.49
CA LYS A 110 8.64 28.09 -4.76
C LYS A 110 9.00 27.15 -5.93
N ASP A 111 10.08 26.40 -5.81
CA ASP A 111 10.59 25.51 -6.87
C ASP A 111 10.16 24.05 -6.71
N LEU A 112 9.22 23.75 -5.80
CA LEU A 112 8.70 22.40 -5.62
C LEU A 112 7.77 22.00 -6.78
N ASP A 113 7.86 20.75 -7.19
CA ASP A 113 6.93 20.11 -8.12
C ASP A 113 5.94 19.20 -7.37
N ALA A 114 6.41 18.52 -6.30
CA ALA A 114 5.60 17.55 -5.58
C ALA A 114 5.94 17.48 -4.08
N VAL A 115 4.98 16.93 -3.32
CA VAL A 115 5.13 16.62 -1.89
C VAL A 115 4.84 15.15 -1.64
N ILE A 116 5.69 14.49 -0.83
CA ILE A 116 5.47 13.15 -0.29
C ILE A 116 5.01 13.30 1.14
N ILE A 117 3.78 12.87 1.45
CA ILE A 117 3.16 12.98 2.76
C ILE A 117 3.18 11.62 3.46
N ALA A 118 3.84 11.55 4.61
CA ALA A 118 3.95 10.39 5.47
C ALA A 118 3.78 10.74 6.96
N THR A 119 2.92 11.70 7.24
CA THR A 119 2.47 12.11 8.57
C THR A 119 1.44 11.12 9.13
N PRO A 120 0.99 11.25 10.39
CA PRO A 120 -0.18 10.53 10.87
C PRO A 120 -1.45 10.84 10.06
N ASP A 121 -2.33 9.85 9.90
CA ASP A 121 -3.46 9.91 8.96
C ASP A 121 -4.50 11.00 9.25
N PHE A 122 -4.62 11.49 10.48
CA PHE A 122 -5.48 12.64 10.80
C PHE A 122 -4.96 13.98 10.24
N TRP A 123 -3.67 14.05 9.90
CA TRP A 123 -3.05 15.18 9.22
C TRP A 123 -3.12 15.07 7.69
N HIS A 124 -3.32 13.88 7.13
CA HIS A 124 -3.24 13.64 5.68
C HIS A 124 -4.14 14.58 4.89
N ALA A 125 -5.42 14.72 5.28
CA ALA A 125 -6.35 15.58 4.55
C ALA A 125 -5.92 17.04 4.54
N ARG A 126 -5.48 17.57 5.69
CA ARG A 126 -5.02 18.97 5.82
C ARG A 126 -3.76 19.22 4.98
N HIS A 127 -2.77 18.36 5.10
CA HIS A 127 -1.51 18.49 4.38
C HIS A 127 -1.71 18.34 2.87
N THR A 128 -2.50 17.34 2.45
CA THR A 128 -2.79 17.11 1.03
C THR A 128 -3.53 18.28 0.40
N VAL A 129 -4.59 18.77 1.02
CA VAL A 129 -5.36 19.91 0.49
C VAL A 129 -4.47 21.14 0.36
N ALA A 130 -3.71 21.50 1.40
CA ALA A 130 -2.81 22.66 1.36
C ALA A 130 -1.73 22.51 0.27
N SER A 131 -1.14 21.32 0.11
CA SER A 131 -0.13 21.07 -0.93
C SER A 131 -0.70 21.17 -2.34
N LEU A 132 -1.90 20.59 -2.58
CA LEU A 132 -2.59 20.70 -3.87
C LEU A 132 -2.94 22.15 -4.20
N GLU A 133 -3.44 22.94 -3.22
CA GLU A 133 -3.78 24.35 -3.37
C GLU A 133 -2.53 25.23 -3.59
N ALA A 134 -1.39 24.84 -3.03
CA ALA A 134 -0.10 25.45 -3.35
C ALA A 134 0.41 25.11 -4.78
N GLY A 135 -0.35 24.32 -5.54
CA GLY A 135 -0.03 23.96 -6.91
C GLY A 135 0.92 22.78 -7.07
N LEU A 136 1.08 21.95 -6.05
CA LEU A 136 2.00 20.81 -6.03
C LEU A 136 1.26 19.51 -6.32
N HIS A 137 1.96 18.55 -6.95
CA HIS A 137 1.51 17.16 -7.02
C HIS A 137 1.74 16.46 -5.69
N VAL A 138 0.87 15.53 -5.30
CA VAL A 138 0.92 14.91 -3.98
C VAL A 138 0.94 13.37 -4.08
N TYR A 139 1.89 12.76 -3.38
CA TYR A 139 1.84 11.38 -2.94
C TYR A 139 1.47 11.37 -1.46
N CYS A 140 0.38 10.71 -1.08
CA CYS A 140 -0.06 10.63 0.32
C CYS A 140 -0.15 9.16 0.74
N GLU A 141 0.48 8.82 1.87
CA GLU A 141 0.40 7.46 2.44
C GLU A 141 -1.04 7.08 2.84
N THR A 142 -1.26 5.77 2.94
CA THR A 142 -2.51 5.20 3.45
C THR A 142 -2.49 5.11 4.99
N ALA A 143 -3.60 5.16 5.74
CA ALA A 143 -4.94 5.39 5.24
C ALA A 143 -5.05 6.80 4.64
N MET A 144 -5.84 6.97 3.56
CA MET A 144 -6.00 8.26 2.90
C MET A 144 -6.35 9.40 3.88
N SER A 145 -7.18 9.13 4.89
CA SER A 145 -7.49 10.00 6.01
C SER A 145 -8.06 9.16 7.16
N ASN A 146 -8.07 9.70 8.37
CA ASN A 146 -8.76 9.11 9.52
C ASN A 146 -10.30 9.28 9.48
N THR A 147 -10.83 10.05 8.52
CA THR A 147 -12.27 10.29 8.36
C THR A 147 -12.68 10.28 6.88
N ILE A 148 -13.91 9.82 6.60
CA ILE A 148 -14.49 9.83 5.23
C ILE A 148 -14.58 11.28 4.70
N GLY A 149 -14.99 12.23 5.55
CA GLY A 149 -15.05 13.64 5.17
C GLY A 149 -13.67 14.23 4.81
N GLY A 150 -12.63 13.83 5.52
CA GLY A 150 -11.24 14.18 5.21
C GLY A 150 -10.81 13.65 3.84
N ALA A 151 -11.05 12.36 3.60
CA ALA A 151 -10.73 11.72 2.33
C ALA A 151 -11.49 12.38 1.16
N ARG A 152 -12.78 12.71 1.34
CA ARG A 152 -13.58 13.41 0.33
C ARG A 152 -13.00 14.79 -0.03
N ARG A 153 -12.58 15.58 0.98
CA ARG A 153 -11.93 16.90 0.74
C ARG A 153 -10.67 16.76 -0.10
N MET A 154 -9.88 15.70 0.09
CA MET A 154 -8.68 15.46 -0.72
C MET A 154 -9.04 15.21 -2.20
N VAL A 155 -10.07 14.42 -2.49
CA VAL A 155 -10.55 14.20 -3.87
C VAL A 155 -11.02 15.52 -4.49
N HIS A 156 -11.85 16.29 -3.77
CA HIS A 156 -12.34 17.58 -4.27
C HIS A 156 -11.20 18.58 -4.54
N ALA A 157 -10.19 18.62 -3.66
CA ALA A 157 -9.02 19.47 -3.88
C ALA A 157 -8.22 19.05 -5.12
N ALA A 158 -7.99 17.76 -5.31
CA ALA A 158 -7.30 17.24 -6.50
C ALA A 158 -8.05 17.62 -7.80
N ARG A 159 -9.37 17.46 -7.82
CA ARG A 159 -10.21 17.85 -8.96
C ARG A 159 -10.19 19.36 -9.21
N ARG A 160 -10.35 20.17 -8.17
CA ARG A 160 -10.37 21.63 -8.27
C ARG A 160 -9.05 22.20 -8.75
N THR A 161 -7.94 21.67 -8.29
CA THR A 161 -6.60 22.20 -8.62
C THR A 161 -6.03 21.59 -9.91
N GLY A 162 -6.59 20.49 -10.40
CA GLY A 162 -6.04 19.72 -11.53
C GLY A 162 -4.68 19.08 -11.24
N LYS A 163 -4.27 19.02 -9.97
CA LYS A 163 -3.00 18.42 -9.57
C LYS A 163 -3.16 16.93 -9.28
N LEU A 164 -2.09 16.18 -9.51
CA LEU A 164 -2.08 14.74 -9.28
C LEU A 164 -2.08 14.45 -7.79
N LEU A 165 -2.91 13.50 -7.38
CA LEU A 165 -2.91 12.91 -6.06
C LEU A 165 -2.85 11.40 -6.19
N GLN A 166 -1.77 10.78 -5.71
CA GLN A 166 -1.64 9.33 -5.59
C GLN A 166 -1.71 8.91 -4.14
N ILE A 167 -2.54 7.92 -3.84
CA ILE A 167 -2.66 7.33 -2.51
C ILE A 167 -1.75 6.11 -2.40
N GLY A 168 -1.05 5.95 -1.28
CA GLY A 168 -0.02 4.94 -1.04
C GLY A 168 -0.50 3.48 -1.00
N CYS A 169 -1.44 3.09 -1.87
CA CYS A 169 -1.85 1.70 -2.05
C CYS A 169 -0.88 0.96 -3.01
N GLN A 170 0.36 0.79 -2.56
CA GLN A 170 1.49 0.35 -3.39
C GLN A 170 1.32 -1.03 -4.04
N ARG A 171 0.40 -1.87 -3.55
CA ARG A 171 0.13 -3.19 -4.15
C ARG A 171 -0.41 -3.09 -5.56
N ARG A 172 -1.07 -1.98 -5.90
CA ARG A 172 -1.55 -1.68 -7.27
C ARG A 172 -0.44 -1.44 -8.29
N SER A 173 0.79 -1.24 -7.84
CA SER A 173 1.99 -1.15 -8.70
C SER A 173 2.92 -2.35 -8.54
N ASN A 174 2.56 -3.32 -7.71
CA ASN A 174 3.36 -4.50 -7.46
C ASN A 174 3.22 -5.49 -8.61
N SER A 175 4.33 -5.86 -9.25
CA SER A 175 4.33 -6.74 -10.43
C SER A 175 3.64 -8.09 -10.21
N ARG A 176 3.73 -8.63 -8.99
CA ARG A 176 3.08 -9.90 -8.63
C ARG A 176 1.56 -9.77 -8.53
N TYR A 177 1.07 -8.69 -7.88
CA TYR A 177 -0.36 -8.42 -7.78
C TYR A 177 -0.96 -8.10 -9.16
N LEU A 178 -0.25 -7.30 -9.97
CA LEU A 178 -0.63 -7.02 -11.37
C LEU A 178 -0.71 -8.32 -12.18
N TYR A 179 0.29 -9.18 -12.08
CA TYR A 179 0.27 -10.47 -12.76
C TYR A 179 -0.91 -11.35 -12.33
N CYS A 180 -1.16 -11.46 -11.02
CA CYS A 180 -2.30 -12.22 -10.51
C CYS A 180 -3.62 -11.67 -11.03
N TYR A 181 -3.81 -10.35 -11.00
CA TYR A 181 -5.02 -9.71 -11.49
C TYR A 181 -5.17 -9.88 -13.00
N ASP A 182 -4.21 -9.41 -13.79
CA ASP A 182 -4.32 -9.36 -15.24
C ASP A 182 -4.26 -10.76 -15.87
N LYS A 183 -3.27 -11.57 -15.48
CA LYS A 183 -3.01 -12.85 -16.14
C LYS A 183 -3.83 -14.00 -15.58
N LEU A 184 -3.94 -14.11 -14.27
CA LEU A 184 -4.60 -15.27 -13.68
C LEU A 184 -6.11 -15.06 -13.54
N LEU A 185 -6.55 -13.89 -13.07
CA LEU A 185 -7.97 -13.69 -12.78
C LEU A 185 -8.74 -13.17 -14.00
N LYS A 186 -8.20 -12.18 -14.72
CA LYS A 186 -8.90 -11.54 -15.83
C LYS A 186 -8.77 -12.31 -17.14
N ASP A 187 -7.52 -12.57 -17.59
CA ASP A 187 -7.26 -13.19 -18.89
C ASP A 187 -7.61 -14.68 -18.89
N ARG A 188 -7.14 -15.44 -17.89
CA ARG A 188 -7.26 -16.90 -17.85
C ARG A 188 -8.34 -17.44 -16.93
N LYS A 189 -8.86 -16.61 -16.00
CA LYS A 189 -9.89 -16.97 -15.02
C LYS A 189 -9.56 -18.30 -14.30
N VAL A 190 -8.29 -18.47 -13.90
CA VAL A 190 -7.77 -19.76 -13.40
C VAL A 190 -8.47 -20.26 -12.15
N LEU A 191 -9.16 -19.40 -11.40
CA LEU A 191 -9.93 -19.81 -10.22
C LEU A 191 -11.38 -20.19 -10.54
N GLY A 192 -11.86 -19.96 -11.76
CA GLY A 192 -13.28 -20.00 -12.06
C GLY A 192 -14.02 -18.86 -11.34
N ARG A 193 -15.26 -19.10 -10.92
CA ARG A 193 -16.04 -18.14 -10.11
C ARG A 193 -15.45 -18.08 -8.70
N ILE A 194 -15.14 -16.87 -8.22
CA ILE A 194 -14.70 -16.63 -6.84
C ILE A 194 -15.94 -16.71 -5.94
N ALA A 195 -15.90 -17.57 -4.93
CA ALA A 195 -17.01 -17.79 -4.00
C ALA A 195 -16.83 -17.05 -2.67
N ALA A 196 -15.60 -16.91 -2.19
CA ALA A 196 -15.29 -16.26 -0.93
C ALA A 196 -13.87 -15.69 -0.94
N VAL A 197 -13.61 -14.76 0.00
CA VAL A 197 -12.27 -14.24 0.26
C VAL A 197 -11.99 -14.28 1.76
N SER A 198 -10.77 -14.65 2.14
CA SER A 198 -10.27 -14.54 3.51
C SER A 198 -9.00 -13.71 3.50
N ALA A 199 -8.92 -12.70 4.34
CA ALA A 199 -7.71 -11.92 4.51
C ALA A 199 -7.45 -11.63 5.98
N GLN A 200 -6.18 -11.51 6.32
CA GLN A 200 -5.79 -11.21 7.70
C GLN A 200 -4.52 -10.38 7.77
N ARG A 201 -4.39 -9.64 8.87
CA ARG A 201 -3.13 -9.03 9.27
C ARG A 201 -2.88 -9.27 10.75
N ASN A 202 -2.21 -10.37 11.04
CA ASN A 202 -1.83 -10.77 12.37
C ASN A 202 -0.40 -10.34 12.68
N ARG A 203 -0.20 -9.66 13.80
CA ARG A 203 1.10 -9.17 14.24
C ARG A 203 1.16 -9.11 15.75
N VAL A 204 2.36 -9.05 16.30
CA VAL A 204 2.54 -8.68 17.70
C VAL A 204 2.81 -7.19 17.75
N ALA A 205 1.86 -6.43 18.32
CA ALA A 205 2.11 -5.04 18.62
C ALA A 205 3.19 -4.95 19.69
N LYS A 206 4.15 -4.08 19.47
CA LYS A 206 5.18 -3.77 20.44
C LYS A 206 4.54 -3.13 21.69
N THR A 207 5.25 -3.19 22.80
CA THR A 207 5.06 -2.26 23.91
C THR A 207 5.03 -0.81 23.39
N PRO A 208 4.44 0.13 24.12
CA PRO A 208 4.42 1.52 23.72
C PRO A 208 5.79 1.98 23.24
N MET A 209 5.83 2.61 22.05
CA MET A 209 7.07 3.14 21.51
C MET A 209 7.54 4.30 22.36
N GLY A 210 8.72 4.14 22.95
CA GLY A 210 9.39 5.19 23.69
C GLY A 210 10.15 6.18 22.81
N TRP A 211 10.85 7.10 23.45
CA TRP A 211 11.72 8.10 22.81
C TRP A 211 12.90 8.42 23.72
N PRO A 212 14.02 8.93 23.18
CA PRO A 212 15.09 9.48 24.00
C PRO A 212 14.60 10.72 24.76
N ARG A 213 14.77 10.76 26.07
CA ARG A 213 14.30 11.89 26.91
C ARG A 213 14.84 13.26 26.42
N SER A 214 16.08 13.28 25.97
CA SER A 214 16.73 14.49 25.41
C SER A 214 16.14 14.95 24.08
N ALA A 215 15.27 14.17 23.47
CA ALA A 215 14.61 14.50 22.22
C ALA A 215 13.08 14.65 22.39
N SER A 216 12.60 14.91 23.59
CA SER A 216 11.19 15.21 23.81
C SER A 216 10.78 16.47 23.07
N ILE A 217 9.58 16.48 22.50
CA ILE A 217 8.91 17.68 22.03
C ILE A 217 8.28 18.32 23.25
N ASP A 218 8.34 19.65 23.32
CA ASP A 218 7.68 20.40 24.40
C ASP A 218 6.15 20.29 24.34
N SER A 219 5.47 20.52 25.45
CA SER A 219 4.02 20.35 25.55
C SER A 219 3.24 21.33 24.70
N ALA A 220 3.71 22.56 24.54
CA ALA A 220 3.03 23.57 23.73
C ALA A 220 3.04 23.19 22.25
N THR A 221 4.18 22.72 21.73
CA THR A 221 4.28 22.21 20.37
C THR A 221 3.41 20.95 20.19
N LEU A 222 3.39 20.02 21.15
CA LEU A 222 2.52 18.86 21.06
C LEU A 222 1.04 19.23 20.97
N GLU A 223 0.59 20.16 21.81
CA GLU A 223 -0.78 20.64 21.86
C GLU A 223 -1.17 21.36 20.55
N GLU A 224 -0.30 22.21 20.02
CA GLU A 224 -0.48 22.90 18.73
C GLU A 224 -0.75 21.92 17.60
N TYR A 225 -0.05 20.78 17.60
CA TYR A 225 -0.20 19.74 16.59
C TYR A 225 -1.20 18.63 16.96
N GLY A 226 -2.00 18.84 18.01
CA GLY A 226 -3.13 17.98 18.39
C GLY A 226 -2.75 16.73 19.17
N TYR A 227 -1.66 16.76 19.94
CA TYR A 227 -1.23 15.68 20.81
C TYR A 227 -1.21 16.10 22.28
N GLU A 228 -1.72 15.26 23.15
CA GLU A 228 -1.73 15.49 24.59
C GLU A 228 -0.37 15.17 25.24
N SER A 229 0.45 14.35 24.62
CA SER A 229 1.73 13.89 25.18
C SER A 229 2.64 13.25 24.13
N MET A 230 3.93 13.12 24.47
CA MET A 230 4.88 12.32 23.69
C MET A 230 4.47 10.84 23.54
N THR A 231 3.80 10.27 24.53
CA THR A 231 3.25 8.91 24.43
C THR A 231 2.21 8.83 23.35
N GLN A 232 1.28 9.79 23.29
CA GLN A 232 0.25 9.87 22.25
C GLN A 232 0.88 10.15 20.90
N PHE A 233 1.80 11.09 20.77
CA PHE A 233 2.54 11.38 19.55
C PHE A 233 3.26 10.14 18.99
N ARG A 234 3.95 9.38 19.84
CA ARG A 234 4.68 8.18 19.40
C ARG A 234 3.79 7.01 19.04
N ASN A 235 2.61 6.93 19.66
CA ASN A 235 1.68 5.82 19.56
C ASN A 235 0.32 6.22 18.98
N TRP A 236 0.25 7.28 18.18
CA TRP A 236 -0.95 7.91 17.67
C TRP A 236 -1.97 6.93 17.05
N ARG A 237 -1.49 5.84 16.45
CA ARG A 237 -2.36 4.82 15.85
C ARG A 237 -3.30 4.13 16.85
N TRP A 238 -3.01 4.25 18.15
CA TRP A 238 -3.81 3.62 19.20
C TRP A 238 -4.93 4.52 19.72
N TYR A 239 -4.93 5.78 19.30
CA TYR A 239 -5.86 6.78 19.83
C TYR A 239 -6.96 7.10 18.82
N LYS A 240 -8.23 7.08 19.30
CA LYS A 240 -9.37 7.58 18.55
C LYS A 240 -9.18 9.07 18.26
N GLY A 241 -9.63 9.51 17.10
CA GLY A 241 -9.40 10.89 16.66
C GLY A 241 -8.06 11.11 15.96
N LEU A 242 -6.97 10.44 16.35
CA LEU A 242 -5.66 10.53 15.69
C LEU A 242 -5.47 9.47 14.58
N SER A 243 -6.18 8.35 14.66
CA SER A 243 -6.11 7.27 13.70
C SER A 243 -7.51 6.85 13.24
N GLY A 244 -7.62 6.43 11.99
CA GLY A 244 -8.82 5.82 11.43
C GLY A 244 -9.14 4.41 11.94
N GLY A 245 -8.41 3.92 12.94
CA GLY A 245 -8.61 2.60 13.55
C GLY A 245 -7.80 1.48 12.91
N PRO A 246 -7.91 0.25 13.46
CA PRO A 246 -7.06 -0.88 13.06
C PRO A 246 -7.18 -1.24 11.58
N VAL A 247 -8.41 -1.32 11.05
CA VAL A 247 -8.62 -1.70 9.64
C VAL A 247 -8.12 -0.60 8.70
N ALA A 248 -8.32 0.67 9.03
CA ALA A 248 -7.77 1.77 8.24
C ALA A 248 -6.22 1.75 8.25
N SER A 249 -5.62 1.62 9.45
CA SER A 249 -4.16 1.70 9.60
C SER A 249 -3.41 0.47 9.06
N PHE A 250 -4.01 -0.71 9.10
CA PHE A 250 -3.32 -1.97 8.76
C PHE A 250 -3.98 -2.75 7.64
N GLY A 251 -5.28 -2.58 7.44
CA GLY A 251 -6.09 -3.31 6.47
C GLY A 251 -6.32 -2.59 5.14
N SER A 252 -6.04 -1.29 5.04
CA SER A 252 -6.29 -0.52 3.82
C SER A 252 -5.71 -1.18 2.57
N HIS A 253 -4.48 -1.67 2.62
CA HIS A 253 -3.86 -2.35 1.48
C HIS A 253 -4.58 -3.63 1.06
N GLN A 254 -5.13 -4.38 2.01
CA GLN A 254 -5.79 -5.67 1.74
C GLN A 254 -7.21 -5.46 1.23
N ILE A 255 -7.95 -4.55 1.86
CA ILE A 255 -9.31 -4.19 1.40
C ILE A 255 -9.23 -3.52 0.02
N ASP A 256 -8.20 -2.70 -0.24
CA ASP A 256 -7.95 -2.15 -1.57
C ASP A 256 -7.73 -3.23 -2.64
N VAL A 257 -6.93 -4.26 -2.34
CA VAL A 257 -6.72 -5.41 -3.24
C VAL A 257 -8.01 -6.18 -3.46
N ILE A 258 -8.80 -6.39 -2.41
CA ILE A 258 -10.09 -7.10 -2.52
C ILE A 258 -11.05 -6.32 -3.41
N ASN A 259 -11.23 -5.00 -3.17
CA ASN A 259 -12.05 -4.15 -4.02
C ASN A 259 -11.58 -4.19 -5.48
N TRP A 260 -10.28 -4.14 -5.71
CA TRP A 260 -9.68 -4.17 -7.04
C TRP A 260 -9.91 -5.51 -7.74
N PHE A 261 -9.61 -6.64 -7.07
CA PHE A 261 -9.70 -7.98 -7.65
C PHE A 261 -11.14 -8.41 -7.89
N LEU A 262 -12.07 -7.99 -7.04
CA LEU A 262 -13.50 -8.23 -7.22
C LEU A 262 -14.17 -7.23 -8.18
N GLY A 263 -13.48 -6.13 -8.53
CA GLY A 263 -13.98 -5.09 -9.44
C GLY A 263 -15.14 -4.26 -8.89
N THR A 264 -15.42 -4.34 -7.58
CA THR A 264 -16.52 -3.65 -6.92
C THR A 264 -16.22 -3.31 -5.47
N ASN A 265 -17.01 -2.42 -4.88
CA ASN A 265 -16.95 -2.07 -3.46
C ASN A 265 -17.91 -2.95 -2.64
N PRO A 266 -17.71 -3.07 -1.32
CA PRO A 266 -18.60 -3.85 -0.47
C PRO A 266 -20.02 -3.26 -0.44
N SER A 267 -21.03 -4.13 -0.35
CA SER A 267 -22.43 -3.75 -0.16
C SER A 267 -22.83 -3.66 1.32
N SER A 268 -22.15 -4.41 2.19
CA SER A 268 -22.37 -4.31 3.64
C SER A 268 -21.18 -4.78 4.44
N VAL A 269 -21.16 -4.43 5.74
CA VAL A 269 -20.15 -4.88 6.70
C VAL A 269 -20.76 -5.15 8.06
N MET A 270 -20.34 -6.25 8.68
CA MET A 270 -20.51 -6.55 10.12
C MET A 270 -19.12 -6.64 10.74
N ALA A 271 -18.96 -6.16 11.96
CA ALA A 271 -17.68 -6.26 12.65
C ALA A 271 -17.83 -6.36 14.16
N GLY A 272 -16.85 -7.00 14.79
CA GLY A 272 -16.65 -7.00 16.23
C GLY A 272 -15.21 -6.67 16.56
N GLY A 273 -15.00 -5.91 17.61
CA GLY A 273 -13.69 -5.54 18.09
C GLY A 273 -13.62 -5.46 19.61
N GLN A 274 -12.45 -5.71 20.16
CA GLN A 274 -12.20 -5.60 21.60
C GLN A 274 -10.77 -5.17 21.89
N THR A 275 -10.60 -4.52 23.05
CA THR A 275 -9.31 -4.13 23.61
C THR A 275 -9.16 -4.87 24.92
N THR A 276 -8.55 -6.05 24.90
CA THR A 276 -8.44 -6.95 26.07
C THR A 276 -7.01 -7.31 26.40
N TYR A 277 -6.17 -7.42 25.40
CA TYR A 277 -4.79 -7.89 25.57
C TYR A 277 -3.82 -6.74 25.88
N LEU A 278 -4.03 -5.58 25.29
CA LEU A 278 -3.15 -4.44 25.44
C LEU A 278 -3.72 -3.43 26.45
N ASP A 279 -2.85 -2.68 27.09
CA ASP A 279 -3.20 -1.72 28.13
C ASP A 279 -4.26 -0.71 27.65
N LYS A 280 -5.47 -0.80 28.22
CA LYS A 280 -6.61 0.06 27.90
C LYS A 280 -6.37 1.53 28.22
N LYS A 281 -5.47 1.84 29.17
CA LYS A 281 -5.15 3.22 29.57
C LYS A 281 -4.48 4.00 28.44
N ASN A 282 -3.64 3.29 27.66
CA ASN A 282 -2.85 3.89 26.57
C ASN A 282 -3.32 3.44 25.18
N ARG A 283 -4.49 2.78 25.09
CA ARG A 283 -4.97 2.25 23.81
C ARG A 283 -6.50 2.31 23.76
N GLN A 284 -7.00 3.15 22.86
CA GLN A 284 -8.44 3.36 22.68
C GLN A 284 -9.02 2.49 21.55
N TRP A 285 -8.19 2.12 20.57
CA TRP A 285 -8.58 1.25 19.47
C TRP A 285 -8.42 -0.23 19.83
N TYR A 286 -9.16 -1.07 19.14
CA TYR A 286 -9.18 -2.52 19.30
C TYR A 286 -7.82 -3.17 19.01
N ASP A 287 -7.42 -4.14 19.81
CA ASP A 287 -6.26 -5.00 19.58
C ASP A 287 -6.63 -6.31 18.87
N THR A 288 -7.91 -6.66 18.89
CA THR A 288 -8.52 -7.77 18.18
C THR A 288 -9.74 -7.25 17.43
N MET A 289 -9.81 -7.51 16.14
CA MET A 289 -10.93 -7.09 15.31
C MET A 289 -11.19 -8.11 14.20
N MET A 290 -12.47 -8.43 13.99
CA MET A 290 -12.94 -9.30 12.93
C MET A 290 -14.09 -8.62 12.21
N ALA A 291 -14.10 -8.73 10.87
CA ALA A 291 -15.13 -8.15 10.03
C ALA A 291 -15.55 -9.14 8.95
N VAL A 292 -16.83 -9.08 8.60
CA VAL A 292 -17.42 -9.79 7.46
C VAL A 292 -18.02 -8.75 6.54
N TYR A 293 -17.48 -8.65 5.33
CA TYR A 293 -18.02 -7.82 4.27
C TYR A 293 -18.81 -8.68 3.30
N GLN A 294 -19.86 -8.11 2.70
CA GLN A 294 -20.56 -8.66 1.55
C GLN A 294 -20.24 -7.82 0.32
N TYR A 295 -20.00 -8.50 -0.80
CA TYR A 295 -19.80 -7.88 -2.10
C TYR A 295 -20.83 -8.43 -3.07
N GLN A 296 -21.35 -7.57 -3.94
CA GLN A 296 -22.19 -7.98 -5.07
C GLN A 296 -21.33 -7.85 -6.33
N THR A 297 -21.12 -8.96 -7.01
CA THR A 297 -20.37 -9.01 -8.27
C THR A 297 -21.24 -9.51 -9.39
N ASP A 298 -20.79 -9.34 -10.64
CA ASP A 298 -21.48 -9.88 -11.81
C ASP A 298 -21.61 -11.40 -11.79
N GLN A 299 -20.79 -12.09 -10.98
CA GLN A 299 -20.81 -13.54 -10.80
C GLN A 299 -21.61 -14.00 -9.58
N GLY A 300 -22.22 -13.06 -8.85
CA GLY A 300 -23.01 -13.30 -7.65
C GLY A 300 -22.40 -12.72 -6.37
N PRO A 301 -23.05 -12.99 -5.22
CA PRO A 301 -22.58 -12.48 -3.93
C PRO A 301 -21.31 -13.19 -3.47
N ILE A 302 -20.40 -12.41 -2.86
CA ILE A 302 -19.15 -12.91 -2.27
C ILE A 302 -19.06 -12.46 -0.82
N CYS A 303 -18.79 -13.43 0.08
CA CYS A 303 -18.48 -13.16 1.47
C CYS A 303 -16.99 -12.99 1.68
N VAL A 304 -16.58 -11.91 2.35
CA VAL A 304 -15.18 -11.61 2.66
C VAL A 304 -14.98 -11.56 4.17
N TYR A 305 -14.16 -12.45 4.69
CA TYR A 305 -13.72 -12.44 6.08
C TYR A 305 -12.41 -11.68 6.21
N TYR A 306 -12.35 -10.75 7.16
CA TYR A 306 -11.14 -9.98 7.46
C TYR A 306 -10.81 -9.97 8.96
N GLN A 307 -9.55 -10.24 9.30
CA GLN A 307 -9.08 -10.33 10.68
C GLN A 307 -7.85 -9.48 10.94
N ILE A 308 -7.83 -8.80 12.09
CA ILE A 308 -6.63 -8.18 12.68
C ILE A 308 -6.43 -8.69 14.09
N LEU A 309 -5.22 -9.22 14.36
CA LEU A 309 -4.74 -9.52 15.71
C LEU A 309 -3.47 -8.70 15.96
N SER A 310 -3.43 -7.98 17.09
CA SER A 310 -2.25 -7.19 17.49
C SER A 310 -1.42 -7.86 18.57
N HIS A 311 -1.75 -9.09 18.95
CA HIS A 311 -1.09 -9.86 20.02
C HIS A 311 -0.57 -11.23 19.57
N ASN A 312 -0.88 -11.64 18.36
CA ASN A 312 -0.48 -12.91 17.79
C ASN A 312 -0.10 -12.72 16.30
N ARG A 313 0.99 -13.34 15.87
CA ARG A 313 1.48 -13.24 14.49
C ARG A 313 1.21 -14.49 13.65
N PHE A 314 0.45 -15.46 14.17
CA PHE A 314 0.21 -16.72 13.46
C PHE A 314 -0.43 -16.46 12.09
N GLY A 315 0.13 -17.05 11.04
CA GLY A 315 -0.30 -16.87 9.67
C GLY A 315 0.08 -15.52 9.03
N GLY A 316 0.64 -14.57 9.80
CA GLY A 316 1.09 -13.28 9.27
C GLY A 316 -0.02 -12.48 8.58
N TYR A 317 0.22 -12.05 7.34
CA TYR A 317 -0.78 -11.36 6.53
C TYR A 317 -0.84 -11.93 5.11
N PHE A 318 -2.05 -12.08 4.61
CA PHE A 318 -2.34 -12.59 3.26
C PHE A 318 -3.73 -12.13 2.78
N GLU A 319 -3.96 -12.26 1.49
CA GLU A 319 -5.27 -12.29 0.83
C GLU A 319 -5.44 -13.65 0.15
N ARG A 320 -6.55 -14.34 0.43
CA ARG A 320 -6.86 -15.65 -0.12
C ARG A 320 -8.22 -15.61 -0.82
N PHE A 321 -8.20 -15.88 -2.12
CA PHE A 321 -9.38 -15.90 -2.98
C PHE A 321 -9.74 -17.35 -3.29
N PHE A 322 -10.91 -17.79 -2.84
CA PHE A 322 -11.43 -19.12 -3.02
C PHE A 322 -12.32 -19.16 -4.25
N GLY A 323 -11.90 -19.86 -5.27
CA GLY A 323 -12.67 -20.08 -6.49
C GLY A 323 -13.03 -21.54 -6.70
N GLU A 324 -13.93 -21.81 -7.65
CA GLU A 324 -14.45 -23.15 -7.96
C GLU A 324 -13.35 -24.10 -8.47
N GLN A 325 -12.35 -23.56 -9.15
CA GLN A 325 -11.27 -24.35 -9.76
C GLN A 325 -10.00 -24.36 -8.93
N GLY A 326 -9.81 -23.38 -8.04
CA GLY A 326 -8.64 -23.28 -7.20
C GLY A 326 -8.65 -22.09 -6.27
N THR A 327 -7.66 -22.03 -5.39
CA THR A 327 -7.49 -20.96 -4.43
C THR A 327 -6.19 -20.20 -4.72
N LEU A 328 -6.28 -18.87 -4.86
CA LEU A 328 -5.12 -17.99 -4.95
C LEU A 328 -4.84 -17.39 -3.57
N GLU A 329 -3.65 -17.62 -3.03
CA GLU A 329 -3.13 -16.95 -1.85
C GLU A 329 -1.96 -16.06 -2.24
N LEU A 330 -2.03 -14.78 -1.85
CA LEU A 330 -0.95 -13.84 -2.05
C LEU A 330 -0.69 -12.94 -0.84
N SER A 331 0.55 -12.52 -0.75
CA SER A 331 1.04 -11.54 0.20
C SER A 331 2.24 -10.81 -0.39
N GLN A 332 2.63 -9.71 0.20
CA GLN A 332 3.86 -9.01 -0.17
C GLN A 332 5.13 -9.77 0.22
N THR A 333 5.05 -10.79 1.05
CA THR A 333 6.18 -11.65 1.37
C THR A 333 6.65 -12.42 0.13
N LEU A 334 7.95 -12.73 0.08
CA LEU A 334 8.64 -13.24 -1.12
C LEU A 334 8.02 -14.49 -1.73
N ASN A 335 7.39 -15.34 -0.94
CA ASN A 335 6.97 -16.68 -1.35
C ASN A 335 5.47 -16.89 -1.31
N GLN A 336 4.67 -15.85 -1.18
CA GLN A 336 3.23 -15.96 -1.02
C GLN A 336 2.48 -15.39 -2.23
N ALA A 337 2.68 -15.98 -3.40
CA ALA A 337 1.77 -15.91 -4.52
C ALA A 337 1.62 -17.33 -5.08
N ILE A 338 0.67 -18.03 -4.53
CA ILE A 338 0.53 -19.48 -4.66
C ILE A 338 -0.90 -19.80 -5.10
N VAL A 339 -1.03 -20.72 -6.03
CA VAL A 339 -2.32 -21.26 -6.46
C VAL A 339 -2.43 -22.71 -6.00
N PHE A 340 -3.52 -23.02 -5.35
CA PHE A 340 -3.92 -24.37 -4.96
C PHE A 340 -5.01 -24.85 -5.91
N PRO A 341 -4.73 -25.78 -6.81
CA PRO A 341 -5.74 -26.41 -7.66
C PRO A 341 -6.80 -27.15 -6.85
N GLU A 342 -8.07 -26.96 -7.19
CA GLU A 342 -9.12 -27.89 -6.75
C GLU A 342 -9.16 -29.09 -7.69
N LEU A 343 -9.26 -30.31 -7.11
CA LEU A 343 -9.12 -31.57 -7.87
C LEU A 343 -10.46 -32.26 -8.16
N ILE A 344 -11.60 -31.65 -7.78
CA ILE A 344 -12.93 -32.29 -7.81
C ILE A 344 -13.42 -32.59 -9.24
N ASN A 345 -13.03 -31.74 -10.21
CA ASN A 345 -13.37 -31.91 -11.63
C ASN A 345 -12.12 -31.96 -12.52
N SER A 346 -11.00 -32.35 -11.95
CA SER A 346 -9.71 -32.05 -12.54
C SER A 346 -9.34 -33.03 -13.65
N ASP A 347 -9.53 -32.57 -14.81
CA ASP A 347 -8.55 -32.83 -15.83
C ASP A 347 -7.23 -32.20 -15.38
N ASN A 348 -6.33 -33.01 -14.80
CA ASN A 348 -4.93 -32.61 -14.49
C ASN A 348 -4.26 -31.91 -15.69
N LYS A 349 -4.83 -32.00 -16.87
CA LYS A 349 -4.41 -31.39 -18.13
C LYS A 349 -4.54 -29.86 -18.13
N VAL A 350 -5.57 -29.30 -17.51
CA VAL A 350 -5.75 -27.82 -17.47
C VAL A 350 -4.62 -27.17 -16.66
N TRP A 351 -4.35 -27.66 -15.47
CA TRP A 351 -3.27 -27.16 -14.63
C TRP A 351 -1.88 -27.43 -15.21
N ALA A 352 -1.70 -28.60 -15.84
CA ALA A 352 -0.48 -28.90 -16.59
C ALA A 352 -0.31 -27.97 -17.80
N GLY A 353 -1.42 -27.58 -18.44
CA GLY A 353 -1.45 -26.57 -19.50
C GLY A 353 -0.94 -25.21 -19.01
N TYR A 354 -1.44 -24.69 -17.88
CA TYR A 354 -0.98 -23.41 -17.31
C TYR A 354 0.51 -23.44 -16.95
N VAL A 355 1.03 -24.58 -16.48
CA VAL A 355 2.47 -24.74 -16.22
C VAL A 355 3.27 -24.80 -17.52
N LYS A 356 2.80 -25.54 -18.53
CA LYS A 356 3.45 -25.66 -19.84
C LYS A 356 3.51 -24.30 -20.57
N GLU A 357 2.47 -23.51 -20.46
CA GLU A 357 2.38 -22.17 -21.05
C GLU A 357 3.14 -21.11 -20.22
N GLY A 358 3.67 -21.45 -19.05
CA GLY A 358 4.44 -20.55 -18.18
C GLY A 358 3.61 -19.57 -17.35
N PHE A 359 2.28 -19.75 -17.25
CA PHE A 359 1.43 -18.94 -16.37
C PHE A 359 1.63 -19.27 -14.90
N LEU A 360 1.97 -20.49 -14.61
CA LEU A 360 2.28 -20.98 -13.27
C LEU A 360 3.53 -21.86 -13.32
N VAL A 361 4.22 -21.98 -12.20
CA VAL A 361 5.38 -22.86 -12.07
C VAL A 361 5.13 -23.93 -11.00
N GLY A 362 5.70 -25.11 -11.21
CA GLY A 362 5.61 -26.22 -10.26
C GLY A 362 6.44 -25.96 -9.00
N HIS A 363 6.15 -26.72 -7.94
CA HIS A 363 6.81 -26.59 -6.63
C HIS A 363 8.35 -26.64 -6.70
N GLY A 364 8.92 -27.55 -7.48
CA GLY A 364 10.38 -27.67 -7.61
C GLY A 364 11.06 -26.45 -8.24
N GLU A 365 10.40 -25.79 -9.19
CA GLU A 365 10.91 -24.56 -9.80
C GLU A 365 10.73 -23.37 -8.86
N MET A 366 9.63 -23.32 -8.13
CA MET A 366 9.41 -22.37 -7.05
C MET A 366 10.53 -22.43 -6.02
N MET A 367 10.92 -23.62 -5.56
CA MET A 367 12.03 -23.78 -4.61
C MET A 367 13.35 -23.25 -5.17
N LYS A 368 13.64 -23.52 -6.45
CA LYS A 368 14.84 -22.97 -7.11
C LYS A 368 14.82 -21.45 -7.22
N MET A 369 13.65 -20.85 -7.41
CA MET A 369 13.50 -19.39 -7.39
C MET A 369 13.76 -18.82 -6.00
N MET A 370 13.34 -19.52 -4.94
CA MET A 370 13.60 -19.13 -3.55
C MET A 370 15.09 -19.20 -3.19
N ASP A 371 15.78 -20.25 -3.61
CA ASP A 371 17.21 -20.45 -3.32
C ASP A 371 18.10 -19.38 -3.96
N ARG A 372 17.63 -18.71 -5.02
CA ARG A 372 18.35 -17.61 -5.69
C ARG A 372 18.25 -16.26 -4.95
N LEU A 373 17.36 -16.15 -3.96
CA LEU A 373 17.21 -14.92 -3.21
C LEU A 373 18.29 -14.80 -2.16
N THR A 374 19.03 -13.71 -2.19
CA THR A 374 20.03 -13.41 -1.16
C THR A 374 19.34 -13.01 0.16
N VAL A 375 20.04 -13.24 1.29
CA VAL A 375 19.60 -12.77 2.62
C VAL A 375 19.29 -11.27 2.60
N GLU A 376 20.04 -10.48 1.83
CA GLU A 376 19.81 -9.04 1.67
C GLU A 376 18.52 -8.72 0.92
N GLN A 377 18.17 -9.50 -0.11
CA GLN A 377 16.89 -9.36 -0.83
C GLN A 377 15.71 -9.77 0.05
N ILE A 378 15.88 -10.82 0.82
CA ILE A 378 14.90 -11.26 1.83
C ILE A 378 14.70 -10.16 2.87
N ALA A 379 15.78 -9.66 3.46
CA ALA A 379 15.72 -8.59 4.46
C ALA A 379 15.06 -7.31 3.91
N LYS A 380 15.41 -6.88 2.71
CA LYS A 380 14.84 -5.69 2.05
C LYS A 380 13.34 -5.80 1.79
N THR A 381 12.82 -6.99 1.61
CA THR A 381 11.39 -7.21 1.32
C THR A 381 10.56 -7.39 2.58
N PHE A 382 11.10 -8.07 3.60
CA PHE A 382 10.39 -8.35 4.86
C PHE A 382 10.34 -7.19 5.84
N PHE A 383 11.33 -6.28 5.82
CA PHE A 383 11.54 -5.34 6.93
C PHE A 383 11.18 -3.89 6.60
N VAL A 384 10.72 -3.60 5.39
CA VAL A 384 10.37 -2.23 4.97
C VAL A 384 9.01 -1.77 5.52
N GLU A 385 8.10 -2.68 5.81
CA GLU A 385 6.77 -2.32 6.38
C GLU A 385 6.71 -2.33 7.91
N GLU A 386 7.66 -2.96 8.58
CA GLU A 386 7.73 -2.99 10.04
C GLU A 386 9.13 -2.60 10.48
N SER A 387 9.24 -1.55 11.28
CA SER A 387 10.43 -1.16 12.01
C SER A 387 10.79 -2.18 13.10
N LEU A 388 10.97 -3.42 12.67
CA LEU A 388 11.55 -4.44 13.52
C LEU A 388 13.07 -4.32 13.42
N PRO A 389 13.81 -4.34 14.54
CA PRO A 389 15.22 -4.63 14.48
C PRO A 389 15.35 -5.96 13.72
N LEU A 390 16.24 -5.98 12.70
CA LEU A 390 16.56 -7.21 12.00
C LEU A 390 16.76 -8.31 13.04
N PRO A 391 16.01 -9.41 13.04
CA PRO A 391 16.38 -10.55 13.85
C PRO A 391 17.81 -10.90 13.47
N ARG A 392 18.67 -11.20 14.45
CA ARG A 392 19.97 -11.80 14.19
C ARG A 392 19.73 -12.88 13.15
N ILE A 393 20.42 -12.81 12.04
CA ILE A 393 20.22 -13.66 10.86
C ILE A 393 20.07 -15.09 11.32
N VAL A 394 18.82 -15.56 11.34
CA VAL A 394 18.52 -16.97 11.47
C VAL A 394 18.92 -17.54 10.13
N ASN A 395 19.76 -18.53 10.12
CA ASN A 395 20.16 -19.24 8.90
C ASN A 395 18.87 -19.63 8.17
N ILE A 396 18.77 -19.46 6.84
CA ILE A 396 17.59 -19.82 6.05
C ILE A 396 17.16 -21.28 6.30
N LYS A 397 18.13 -22.13 6.70
CA LYS A 397 17.88 -23.51 7.12
C LYS A 397 17.11 -23.65 8.44
N ASP A 398 17.12 -22.59 9.27
CA ASP A 398 16.46 -22.56 10.59
C ASP A 398 15.11 -21.80 10.56
N MET A 399 14.74 -21.23 9.40
CA MET A 399 13.36 -20.74 9.22
C MET A 399 12.43 -21.95 9.34
N PRO A 400 11.32 -21.86 10.09
CA PRO A 400 10.32 -22.92 10.11
C PRO A 400 10.01 -23.25 8.65
N LYS A 401 10.38 -24.45 8.21
CA LYS A 401 10.03 -24.95 6.88
C LYS A 401 8.54 -24.75 6.75
N GLY A 402 8.17 -23.83 5.94
CA GLY A 402 6.89 -23.17 5.83
C GLY A 402 5.67 -23.96 6.30
N ILE A 403 4.56 -23.28 6.41
CA ILE A 403 3.24 -23.82 6.65
C ILE A 403 3.21 -25.27 6.13
N ILE A 404 3.03 -26.24 7.03
CA ILE A 404 2.91 -27.67 6.67
C ILE A 404 1.62 -27.78 5.85
N TRP A 405 1.76 -27.72 4.56
CA TRP A 405 0.67 -28.08 3.65
C TRP A 405 0.46 -29.58 3.74
N PRO A 406 -0.77 -30.08 3.72
CA PRO A 406 -1.00 -31.52 3.58
C PRO A 406 -0.18 -32.05 2.42
N ALA A 407 0.59 -33.09 2.64
CA ALA A 407 1.58 -33.65 1.70
C ALA A 407 1.05 -33.98 0.29
N ASN A 408 -0.28 -33.99 0.13
CA ASN A 408 -0.99 -34.40 -1.09
C ASN A 408 -1.53 -33.24 -1.93
N ARG A 409 -1.37 -31.96 -1.51
CA ARG A 409 -1.86 -30.84 -2.32
C ARG A 409 -0.79 -30.37 -3.31
N ARG A 410 -1.14 -30.38 -4.58
CA ARG A 410 -0.35 -29.69 -5.61
C ARG A 410 -0.35 -28.18 -5.29
N VAL A 411 0.84 -27.62 -5.30
CA VAL A 411 1.06 -26.18 -5.10
C VAL A 411 1.73 -25.66 -6.37
N LEU A 412 1.15 -24.64 -6.95
CA LEU A 412 1.70 -23.92 -8.09
C LEU A 412 2.05 -22.50 -7.66
N ALA A 413 3.14 -21.98 -8.16
CA ALA A 413 3.58 -20.63 -7.84
C ALA A 413 3.41 -19.68 -9.03
N VAL A 414 3.30 -18.41 -8.73
CA VAL A 414 3.28 -17.33 -9.72
C VAL A 414 4.73 -17.03 -10.15
N PRO A 415 5.05 -17.04 -11.46
CA PRO A 415 6.41 -16.89 -11.98
C PRO A 415 6.87 -15.41 -12.01
N VAL A 416 6.65 -14.68 -10.93
CA VAL A 416 7.02 -13.25 -10.84
C VAL A 416 7.96 -13.03 -9.68
N GLU A 417 9.21 -12.67 -10.00
CA GLU A 417 10.21 -12.26 -9.02
C GLU A 417 10.06 -10.78 -8.66
N MET A 418 10.16 -10.49 -7.37
CA MET A 418 10.20 -9.10 -6.88
C MET A 418 11.66 -8.68 -6.68
N ASN A 419 12.14 -7.77 -7.53
CA ASN A 419 13.52 -7.30 -7.52
C ASN A 419 13.67 -5.84 -7.05
N LYS A 420 12.57 -5.21 -6.63
CA LYS A 420 12.54 -3.84 -6.10
C LYS A 420 11.87 -3.82 -4.72
N PRO A 421 12.22 -2.86 -3.85
CA PRO A 421 11.45 -2.58 -2.64
C PRO A 421 9.97 -2.37 -2.96
N VAL A 422 9.08 -2.83 -2.08
CA VAL A 422 7.63 -2.88 -2.35
C VAL A 422 6.98 -1.53 -2.69
N HIS A 423 7.49 -0.42 -2.15
CA HIS A 423 6.98 0.93 -2.44
C HIS A 423 7.59 1.54 -3.71
N GLN A 424 8.74 1.03 -4.18
CA GLN A 424 9.48 1.66 -5.28
C GLN A 424 8.68 1.72 -6.59
N PRO A 425 8.02 0.65 -7.07
CA PRO A 425 7.23 0.72 -8.30
C PRO A 425 6.10 1.74 -8.24
N HIS A 426 5.53 1.96 -7.04
CA HIS A 426 4.44 2.89 -6.84
C HIS A 426 4.91 4.35 -6.82
N LEU A 427 6.07 4.62 -6.23
CA LEU A 427 6.72 5.93 -6.32
C LEU A 427 7.22 6.22 -7.73
N GLU A 428 7.82 5.24 -8.42
CA GLU A 428 8.19 5.37 -9.84
C GLU A 428 6.97 5.72 -10.69
N ASN A 429 5.84 5.03 -10.49
CA ASN A 429 4.59 5.35 -11.17
C ASN A 429 4.16 6.80 -10.95
N PHE A 430 4.17 7.28 -9.70
CA PHE A 430 3.82 8.67 -9.38
C PHE A 430 4.69 9.68 -10.15
N PHE A 431 6.00 9.49 -10.13
CA PHE A 431 6.91 10.40 -10.84
C PHE A 431 6.81 10.27 -12.37
N ASP A 432 6.54 9.08 -12.88
CA ASP A 432 6.33 8.87 -14.31
C ASP A 432 5.04 9.53 -14.80
N VAL A 433 4.00 9.59 -13.95
CA VAL A 433 2.78 10.35 -14.27
C VAL A 433 3.07 11.86 -14.30
N ILE A 434 3.86 12.39 -13.37
CA ILE A 434 4.30 13.80 -13.41
C ILE A 434 5.08 14.10 -14.71
N ARG A 435 5.87 13.15 -15.19
CA ARG A 435 6.59 13.23 -16.47
C ARG A 435 5.71 13.00 -17.71
N GLY A 436 4.43 12.70 -17.54
CA GLY A 436 3.51 12.40 -18.63
C GLY A 436 3.70 11.03 -19.27
N LYS A 437 4.35 10.08 -18.58
CA LYS A 437 4.73 8.75 -19.12
C LYS A 437 3.78 7.62 -18.68
N ALA A 438 2.91 7.86 -17.70
CA ALA A 438 2.05 6.83 -17.11
C ALA A 438 0.69 7.40 -16.67
N LYS A 439 -0.16 6.53 -16.11
CA LYS A 439 -1.37 6.90 -15.36
C LYS A 439 -1.23 6.46 -13.91
N LEU A 440 -1.86 7.18 -12.98
CA LEU A 440 -1.85 6.82 -11.56
C LEU A 440 -2.46 5.44 -11.35
N THR A 441 -1.77 4.58 -10.61
CA THR A 441 -2.28 3.25 -10.26
C THR A 441 -3.25 3.29 -9.08
N CYS A 442 -3.16 4.31 -8.23
CA CYS A 442 -4.13 4.60 -7.17
C CYS A 442 -4.50 6.09 -7.14
N PRO A 443 -5.36 6.56 -8.09
CA PRO A 443 -5.86 7.93 -8.07
C PRO A 443 -6.74 8.20 -6.84
N PRO A 444 -7.05 9.46 -6.52
CA PRO A 444 -7.75 9.84 -5.29
C PRO A 444 -9.13 9.18 -5.14
N GLU A 445 -9.84 8.93 -6.23
CA GLU A 445 -11.15 8.25 -6.20
C GLU A 445 -11.03 6.80 -5.70
N VAL A 446 -10.01 6.09 -6.15
CA VAL A 446 -9.73 4.71 -5.72
C VAL A 446 -9.35 4.68 -4.24
N GLY A 447 -8.45 5.60 -3.82
CA GLY A 447 -8.09 5.73 -2.41
C GLY A 447 -9.30 6.08 -1.53
N TYR A 448 -10.22 6.90 -2.04
CA TYR A 448 -11.46 7.27 -1.35
C TYR A 448 -12.39 6.06 -1.16
N GLN A 449 -12.59 5.24 -2.19
CA GLN A 449 -13.40 4.02 -2.09
C GLN A 449 -12.84 3.08 -1.01
N THR A 450 -11.53 2.90 -0.97
CA THR A 450 -10.87 2.13 0.08
C THR A 450 -11.08 2.76 1.46
N ALA A 451 -10.93 4.09 1.58
CA ALA A 451 -11.15 4.80 2.85
C ALA A 451 -12.57 4.61 3.38
N VAL A 452 -13.59 4.69 2.53
CA VAL A 452 -15.00 4.41 2.91
C VAL A 452 -15.13 2.98 3.45
N SER A 453 -14.58 1.99 2.73
CA SER A 453 -14.67 0.58 3.11
C SER A 453 -14.04 0.29 4.48
N VAL A 454 -12.86 0.88 4.77
CA VAL A 454 -12.11 0.58 6.01
C VAL A 454 -12.54 1.42 7.21
N LEU A 455 -13.11 2.61 7.00
CA LEU A 455 -13.54 3.47 8.11
C LEU A 455 -14.93 3.11 8.63
N LYS A 456 -15.85 2.67 7.77
CA LYS A 456 -17.20 2.28 8.19
C LYS A 456 -17.23 1.03 9.08
N VAL A 457 -16.20 0.20 9.00
CA VAL A 457 -15.98 -0.96 9.88
C VAL A 457 -15.95 -0.58 11.36
N ASN A 458 -15.39 0.57 11.71
CA ASN A 458 -15.32 1.01 13.09
C ASN A 458 -16.71 1.21 13.66
N THR A 459 -17.61 1.87 12.90
CA THR A 459 -19.00 2.07 13.30
C THR A 459 -19.74 0.74 13.43
N ALA A 460 -19.50 -0.21 12.51
CA ALA A 460 -20.09 -1.55 12.62
C ALA A 460 -19.65 -2.26 13.90
N ALA A 461 -18.35 -2.19 14.24
CA ALA A 461 -17.80 -2.80 15.46
C ALA A 461 -18.30 -2.10 16.74
N GLU A 462 -18.45 -0.78 16.74
CA GLU A 462 -18.92 0.00 17.89
C GLU A 462 -20.43 -0.22 18.15
N THR A 463 -21.20 -0.34 17.09
CA THR A 463 -22.67 -0.52 17.20
C THR A 463 -23.11 -1.97 17.30
N GLY A 464 -22.25 -2.93 16.93
CA GLY A 464 -22.59 -4.35 16.81
C GLY A 464 -23.61 -4.64 15.71
N ARG A 465 -23.84 -3.70 14.78
CA ARG A 465 -24.86 -3.80 13.73
C ARG A 465 -24.22 -4.05 12.36
N LYS A 466 -24.96 -4.77 11.51
CA LYS A 466 -24.69 -4.81 10.08
C LYS A 466 -24.98 -3.42 9.50
N LEU A 467 -24.02 -2.88 8.77
CA LEU A 467 -24.15 -1.60 8.08
C LEU A 467 -24.11 -1.83 6.57
N GLU A 468 -25.11 -1.28 5.88
CA GLU A 468 -25.15 -1.28 4.42
C GLU A 468 -24.32 -0.13 3.86
N PHE A 469 -23.72 -0.33 2.68
CA PHE A 469 -23.06 0.72 1.91
C PHE A 469 -23.96 1.13 0.75
N GLU A 470 -24.35 2.39 0.75
CA GLU A 470 -25.00 2.98 -0.41
C GLU A 470 -23.99 3.27 -1.52
N PRO A 471 -24.26 2.96 -2.79
CA PRO A 471 -23.32 3.21 -3.89
C PRO A 471 -22.86 4.68 -3.98
N ALA A 472 -23.72 5.63 -3.59
CA ALA A 472 -23.39 7.05 -3.55
C ALA A 472 -22.28 7.39 -2.53
N GLN A 473 -22.10 6.60 -1.48
CA GLN A 473 -21.05 6.81 -0.48
C GLN A 473 -19.65 6.63 -1.05
N PHE A 474 -19.48 5.85 -2.11
CA PHE A 474 -18.21 5.63 -2.80
C PHE A 474 -17.90 6.68 -3.88
N LYS A 475 -18.80 7.62 -4.10
CA LYS A 475 -18.61 8.79 -4.98
C LYS A 475 -18.24 10.00 -4.11
N ALA A 476 -17.05 10.56 -4.36
CA ALA A 476 -16.57 11.77 -3.70
C ALA A 476 -17.00 13.03 -4.46
#